data_8f0269803339359be65a2d1d12ff71b0
#
_entry.id   8f0269803339359be65a2d1d12ff71b0
#
_cell.length_a   1.000
_cell.length_b   1.000
_cell.length_c   1.000
_cell.angle_alpha   90.00
_cell.angle_beta   90.00
_cell.angle_gamma   90.00
#
_symmetry.space_group_name_H-M   'P 1'
#
loop_
_entity.id
_entity.type
_entity.pdbx_description
1 polymer ?
#
loop_
_entity_poly.entity_id
_entity_poly.type
_entity_poly.pdbx_seq_one_letter_code
_entity_poly.pdbx_strand_id
1 'polypeptide(L)'
;MRIAALDQGTTSTRVLVASQDGSADIQLALRHQQHHPQSGWVEHDPLELLANLQRCLEASGRVDAIGLANQGESCMAWDARSGEPLSPLIVWQDNRTTPHIERLRASGAEALVVERSGLPLDAYFSASKLGWIVEHLPAARRALKAGRLRLGTSDAWFLDRLCGTFATDVTTASRTALMNLAEGRWDPELCALFGVPIECLPEIRDTVGHFGVIGNTPLTASVVDQQASLYGHGCRQPGDAKITFGTGAFALTLSGERIIRSPETGLLATIAWQIDGKPVYAMDGGVYDASAAVEWPGVLACSATSRNWPASTGRRPSTAAWPSSRPCRDSHARTGTAAPARCGWEWTPAPAARTSARPCSKAWCCAAPR
;
A
#
# COMPACT_ATOMS: atom_id res chain seq x y z
N MET A 1 6.03 -28.15 -7.75
CA MET A 1 5.91 -27.10 -6.71
C MET A 1 4.66 -26.30 -6.96
N ARG A 2 3.86 -26.08 -5.92
CA ARG A 2 2.65 -25.25 -5.95
C ARG A 2 2.78 -24.15 -4.88
N ILE A 3 2.45 -22.92 -5.20
CA ILE A 3 2.58 -21.77 -4.29
C ILE A 3 1.24 -21.05 -4.22
N ALA A 4 0.78 -20.75 -3.00
CA ALA A 4 -0.36 -19.90 -2.77
C ALA A 4 0.10 -18.45 -2.59
N ALA A 5 -0.46 -17.54 -3.37
CA ALA A 5 -0.30 -16.10 -3.20
C ALA A 5 -1.61 -15.52 -2.64
N LEU A 6 -1.58 -15.09 -1.39
CA LEU A 6 -2.68 -14.37 -0.75
C LEU A 6 -2.58 -12.89 -1.12
N ASP A 7 -3.63 -12.31 -1.67
CA ASP A 7 -3.74 -10.88 -2.01
C ASP A 7 -4.83 -10.25 -1.14
N GLN A 8 -4.43 -9.61 -0.05
CA GLN A 8 -5.33 -8.87 0.82
C GLN A 8 -5.34 -7.39 0.42
N GLY A 9 -6.21 -7.03 -0.50
CA GLY A 9 -6.37 -5.67 -1.00
C GLY A 9 -7.43 -4.87 -0.26
N THR A 10 -7.71 -3.64 -0.71
CA THR A 10 -8.65 -2.72 -0.06
C THR A 10 -10.11 -3.17 -0.13
N THR A 11 -10.52 -3.88 -1.17
CA THR A 11 -11.93 -4.26 -1.39
C THR A 11 -12.19 -5.75 -1.38
N SER A 12 -11.13 -6.56 -1.44
CA SER A 12 -11.25 -8.01 -1.51
C SER A 12 -9.98 -8.71 -1.07
N THR A 13 -10.15 -9.93 -0.55
CA THR A 13 -9.08 -10.89 -0.28
C THR A 13 -9.18 -12.01 -1.30
N ARG A 14 -8.05 -12.42 -1.88
CA ARG A 14 -7.97 -13.46 -2.92
C ARG A 14 -6.84 -14.42 -2.64
N VAL A 15 -6.97 -15.61 -3.18
CA VAL A 15 -5.86 -16.54 -3.28
C VAL A 15 -5.68 -17.00 -4.72
N LEU A 16 -4.46 -16.83 -5.22
CA LEU A 16 -4.01 -17.38 -6.48
C LEU A 16 -3.06 -18.54 -6.18
N VAL A 17 -3.25 -19.68 -6.84
CA VAL A 17 -2.32 -20.81 -6.77
C VAL A 17 -1.57 -20.89 -8.09
N ALA A 18 -0.25 -20.78 -8.00
CA ALA A 18 0.66 -20.95 -9.13
C ALA A 18 1.38 -22.30 -9.04
N SER A 19 1.57 -22.95 -10.18
CA SER A 19 2.23 -24.24 -10.31
C SER A 19 3.51 -24.14 -11.14
N GLN A 20 4.40 -25.11 -11.00
CA GLN A 20 5.70 -25.12 -11.68
C GLN A 20 5.59 -25.21 -13.21
N ASP A 21 4.47 -25.69 -13.74
CA ASP A 21 4.16 -25.74 -15.18
C ASP A 21 3.77 -24.38 -15.77
N GLY A 22 3.75 -23.33 -14.93
CA GLY A 22 3.37 -21.98 -15.32
C GLY A 22 1.88 -21.69 -15.24
N SER A 23 1.05 -22.65 -14.84
CA SER A 23 -0.37 -22.41 -14.57
C SER A 23 -0.55 -21.55 -13.31
N ALA A 24 -1.52 -20.64 -13.35
CA ALA A 24 -1.85 -19.79 -12.23
C ALA A 24 -3.34 -19.42 -12.27
N ASP A 25 -4.07 -19.84 -11.22
CA ASP A 25 -5.51 -19.66 -11.14
C ASP A 25 -5.94 -19.06 -9.81
N ILE A 26 -6.92 -18.15 -9.85
CA ILE A 26 -7.57 -17.64 -8.64
C ILE A 26 -8.54 -18.71 -8.13
N GLN A 27 -8.25 -19.28 -6.98
CA GLN A 27 -9.07 -20.32 -6.36
C GLN A 27 -10.26 -19.73 -5.61
N LEU A 28 -10.09 -18.57 -4.98
CA LEU A 28 -11.15 -17.89 -4.25
C LEU A 28 -10.92 -16.38 -4.25
N ALA A 29 -12.00 -15.62 -4.32
CA ALA A 29 -11.99 -14.16 -4.14
C ALA A 29 -13.21 -13.76 -3.28
N LEU A 30 -12.96 -13.07 -2.18
CA LEU A 30 -13.96 -12.66 -1.20
C LEU A 30 -13.93 -11.15 -1.05
N ARG A 31 -15.08 -10.51 -1.19
CA ARG A 31 -15.24 -9.09 -0.85
C ARG A 31 -15.37 -8.95 0.67
N HIS A 32 -14.96 -7.80 1.19
CA HIS A 32 -15.19 -7.40 2.57
C HIS A 32 -15.76 -5.98 2.61
N GLN A 33 -16.34 -5.64 3.74
CA GLN A 33 -17.02 -4.38 3.92
C GLN A 33 -16.04 -3.28 4.32
N GLN A 34 -16.20 -2.08 3.74
CA GLN A 34 -15.61 -0.85 4.27
C GLN A 34 -16.65 -0.14 5.14
N HIS A 35 -16.22 0.30 6.31
CA HIS A 35 -17.03 1.08 7.24
C HIS A 35 -16.59 2.54 7.21
N HIS A 36 -17.58 3.44 7.19
CA HIS A 36 -17.37 4.89 7.19
C HIS A 36 -18.08 5.51 8.41
N PRO A 37 -17.55 5.34 9.64
CA PRO A 37 -18.25 5.77 10.86
C PRO A 37 -18.42 7.29 10.95
N GLN A 38 -17.54 8.07 10.31
CA GLN A 38 -17.60 9.52 10.20
C GLN A 38 -17.08 9.98 8.84
N SER A 39 -17.32 11.23 8.48
CA SER A 39 -16.76 11.80 7.25
C SER A 39 -15.23 11.74 7.26
N GLY A 40 -14.64 11.19 6.20
CA GLY A 40 -13.20 11.00 6.05
C GLY A 40 -12.61 9.81 6.83
N TRP A 41 -13.43 9.06 7.59
CA TRP A 41 -13.01 7.85 8.27
C TRP A 41 -13.28 6.63 7.41
N VAL A 42 -12.30 5.73 7.34
CA VAL A 42 -12.39 4.47 6.58
C VAL A 42 -11.79 3.35 7.40
N GLU A 43 -12.59 2.34 7.68
CA GLU A 43 -12.22 1.24 8.56
C GLU A 43 -12.61 -0.11 7.95
N HIS A 44 -11.85 -1.15 8.28
CA HIS A 44 -12.25 -2.54 8.08
C HIS A 44 -12.39 -3.26 9.43
N ASP A 45 -13.23 -4.28 9.47
CA ASP A 45 -13.23 -5.26 10.55
C ASP A 45 -12.03 -6.21 10.38
N PRO A 46 -11.04 -6.17 11.31
CA PRO A 46 -9.87 -7.04 11.20
C PRO A 46 -10.24 -8.53 11.23
N LEU A 47 -11.29 -8.90 11.97
CA LEU A 47 -11.71 -10.31 12.09
C LEU A 47 -12.34 -10.82 10.79
N GLU A 48 -13.08 -9.99 10.07
CA GLU A 48 -13.57 -10.33 8.72
C GLU A 48 -12.41 -10.57 7.76
N LEU A 49 -11.39 -9.70 7.78
CA LEU A 49 -10.21 -9.87 6.92
C LEU A 49 -9.44 -11.15 7.24
N LEU A 50 -9.25 -11.45 8.53
CA LEU A 50 -8.59 -12.68 8.97
C LEU A 50 -9.39 -13.93 8.54
N ALA A 51 -10.71 -13.93 8.74
CA ALA A 51 -11.58 -15.02 8.30
C ALA A 51 -11.51 -15.22 6.78
N ASN A 52 -11.45 -14.13 6.01
CA ASN A 52 -11.30 -14.22 4.55
C ASN A 52 -9.94 -14.81 4.14
N LEU A 53 -8.85 -14.45 4.83
CA LEU A 53 -7.54 -15.07 4.60
C LEU A 53 -7.54 -16.56 4.92
N GLN A 54 -8.16 -16.97 6.04
CA GLN A 54 -8.29 -18.38 6.42
C GLN A 54 -9.08 -19.18 5.38
N ARG A 55 -10.21 -18.65 4.89
CA ARG A 55 -10.97 -19.28 3.80
C ARG A 55 -10.18 -19.37 2.51
N CYS A 56 -9.37 -18.35 2.19
CA CYS A 56 -8.47 -18.38 1.03
C CYS A 56 -7.40 -19.46 1.19
N LEU A 57 -6.83 -19.63 2.38
CA LEU A 57 -5.88 -20.70 2.68
C LEU A 57 -6.51 -22.09 2.53
N GLU A 58 -7.71 -22.30 3.03
CA GLU A 58 -8.47 -23.54 2.85
C GLU A 58 -8.70 -23.85 1.37
N ALA A 59 -9.12 -22.84 0.59
CA ALA A 59 -9.38 -22.96 -0.84
C ALA A 59 -8.11 -23.23 -1.67
N SER A 60 -6.91 -22.85 -1.19
CA SER A 60 -5.65 -23.11 -1.88
C SER A 60 -5.31 -24.61 -1.95
N GLY A 61 -5.88 -25.41 -1.06
CA GLY A 61 -5.54 -26.83 -0.90
C GLY A 61 -4.08 -27.03 -0.49
N ARG A 62 -3.50 -28.17 -0.87
CA ARG A 62 -2.10 -28.46 -0.55
C ARG A 62 -1.16 -27.64 -1.43
N VAL A 63 -0.31 -26.83 -0.79
CA VAL A 63 0.72 -25.99 -1.43
C VAL A 63 2.06 -26.18 -0.70
N ASP A 64 3.16 -25.86 -1.38
CA ASP A 64 4.51 -26.03 -0.87
C ASP A 64 5.03 -24.76 -0.17
N ALA A 65 4.48 -23.60 -0.51
CA ALA A 65 4.81 -22.32 0.11
C ALA A 65 3.64 -21.35 0.01
N ILE A 66 3.65 -20.32 0.89
CA ILE A 66 2.67 -19.25 0.93
C ILE A 66 3.40 -17.91 0.83
N GLY A 67 2.87 -16.97 0.04
CA GLY A 67 3.23 -15.57 0.03
C GLY A 67 2.02 -14.71 0.39
N LEU A 68 2.25 -13.64 1.16
CA LEU A 68 1.24 -12.65 1.56
C LEU A 68 1.52 -11.31 0.87
N ALA A 69 0.56 -10.81 0.12
CA ALA A 69 0.52 -9.42 -0.31
C ALA A 69 -0.58 -8.69 0.45
N ASN A 70 -0.28 -7.51 0.99
CA ASN A 70 -1.21 -6.72 1.79
C ASN A 70 -1.42 -5.33 1.22
N GLN A 71 -2.59 -4.75 1.50
CA GLN A 71 -2.79 -3.32 1.29
C GLN A 71 -1.82 -2.52 2.18
N GLY A 72 -1.02 -1.64 1.59
CA GLY A 72 -0.07 -0.82 2.32
C GLY A 72 -0.75 0.16 3.28
N GLU A 73 0.01 0.75 4.19
CA GLU A 73 -0.31 1.86 5.09
C GLU A 73 -1.47 1.63 6.07
N SER A 74 -2.33 0.62 5.83
CA SER A 74 -3.44 0.27 6.73
C SER A 74 -2.92 -0.36 8.00
N CYS A 75 -3.38 0.12 9.16
CA CYS A 75 -2.76 -0.21 10.43
C CYS A 75 -3.77 -0.34 11.58
N MET A 76 -3.36 -1.00 12.65
CA MET A 76 -4.21 -1.29 13.81
C MET A 76 -3.41 -1.56 15.09
N ALA A 77 -4.16 -1.76 16.16
CA ALA A 77 -3.65 -2.21 17.47
C ALA A 77 -4.33 -3.50 17.91
N TRP A 78 -3.59 -4.36 18.62
CA TRP A 78 -4.12 -5.59 19.22
C TRP A 78 -3.41 -5.95 20.53
N ASP A 79 -4.02 -6.83 21.30
CA ASP A 79 -3.43 -7.35 22.54
C ASP A 79 -2.46 -8.50 22.22
N ALA A 80 -1.21 -8.38 22.65
CA ALA A 80 -0.15 -9.37 22.38
C ALA A 80 -0.47 -10.75 22.96
N ARG A 81 -1.26 -10.83 24.03
CA ARG A 81 -1.57 -12.08 24.74
C ARG A 81 -2.78 -12.79 24.13
N SER A 82 -3.88 -12.06 23.92
CA SER A 82 -5.11 -12.65 23.37
C SER A 82 -5.14 -12.65 21.86
N GLY A 83 -4.41 -11.72 21.21
CA GLY A 83 -4.47 -11.44 19.78
C GLY A 83 -5.74 -10.70 19.37
N GLU A 84 -6.57 -10.26 20.32
CA GLU A 84 -7.81 -9.55 20.01
C GLU A 84 -7.52 -8.13 19.50
N PRO A 85 -8.24 -7.67 18.47
CA PRO A 85 -8.16 -6.29 18.02
C PRO A 85 -8.54 -5.31 19.13
N LEU A 86 -7.74 -4.27 19.32
CA LEU A 86 -8.00 -3.14 20.23
C LEU A 86 -8.45 -1.90 19.46
N SER A 87 -8.40 -1.96 18.13
CA SER A 87 -8.91 -0.96 17.20
C SER A 87 -9.49 -1.64 15.96
N PRO A 88 -10.32 -0.95 15.15
CA PRO A 88 -10.52 -1.35 13.76
C PRO A 88 -9.20 -1.32 12.99
N LEU A 89 -9.13 -1.94 11.83
CA LEU A 89 -8.07 -1.67 10.85
C LEU A 89 -8.37 -0.31 10.21
N ILE A 90 -7.58 0.71 10.54
CA ILE A 90 -7.69 2.04 9.93
C ILE A 90 -7.04 1.96 8.55
N VAL A 91 -7.85 2.21 7.51
CA VAL A 91 -7.44 2.03 6.11
C VAL A 91 -6.55 3.21 5.65
N TRP A 92 -5.71 2.98 4.65
CA TRP A 92 -4.85 4.01 4.05
C TRP A 92 -5.60 5.26 3.58
N GLN A 93 -6.86 5.12 3.16
CA GLN A 93 -7.75 6.22 2.71
C GLN A 93 -8.27 7.12 3.85
N ASP A 94 -8.07 6.71 5.11
CA ASP A 94 -8.60 7.40 6.27
C ASP A 94 -7.88 8.71 6.55
N ASN A 95 -8.66 9.78 6.71
CA ASN A 95 -8.16 11.14 6.89
C ASN A 95 -8.36 11.70 8.31
N ARG A 96 -8.72 10.83 9.32
CA ARG A 96 -8.99 11.29 10.70
C ARG A 96 -7.83 12.05 11.33
N THR A 97 -6.60 11.81 10.89
CA THR A 97 -5.40 12.41 11.47
C THR A 97 -4.92 13.67 10.74
N THR A 98 -5.63 14.14 9.72
CA THR A 98 -5.28 15.37 8.98
C THR A 98 -5.00 16.55 9.90
N PRO A 99 -5.82 16.85 10.96
CA PRO A 99 -5.51 17.97 11.85
C PRO A 99 -4.21 17.82 12.63
N HIS A 100 -3.81 16.57 12.94
CA HIS A 100 -2.52 16.29 13.57
C HIS A 100 -1.37 16.53 12.60
N ILE A 101 -1.51 16.05 11.36
CA ILE A 101 -0.53 16.26 10.29
C ILE A 101 -0.30 17.74 10.01
N GLU A 102 -1.36 18.55 9.97
CA GLU A 102 -1.25 19.99 9.78
C GLU A 102 -0.50 20.69 10.92
N ARG A 103 -0.72 20.26 12.18
CA ARG A 103 0.07 20.77 13.33
C ARG A 103 1.55 20.42 13.20
N LEU A 104 1.89 19.19 12.82
CA LEU A 104 3.28 18.78 12.61
C LEU A 104 3.92 19.57 11.46
N ARG A 105 3.20 19.82 10.37
CA ARG A 105 3.68 20.64 9.26
C ARG A 105 3.93 22.08 9.70
N ALA A 106 3.02 22.65 10.47
CA ALA A 106 3.17 24.00 11.02
C ALA A 106 4.35 24.12 12.02
N SER A 107 4.74 23.05 12.68
CA SER A 107 5.93 23.01 13.56
C SER A 107 7.26 22.84 12.79
N GLY A 108 7.21 22.67 11.45
CA GLY A 108 8.41 22.50 10.62
C GLY A 108 8.95 21.07 10.57
N ALA A 109 8.19 20.05 11.04
CA ALA A 109 8.63 18.67 11.09
C ALA A 109 8.74 17.98 9.71
N GLU A 110 8.20 18.58 8.64
CA GLU A 110 8.19 18.01 7.27
C GLU A 110 9.57 17.58 6.81
N ALA A 111 10.59 18.45 7.00
CA ALA A 111 11.96 18.19 6.53
C ALA A 111 12.56 16.93 7.18
N LEU A 112 12.36 16.75 8.49
CA LEU A 112 12.84 15.59 9.23
C LEU A 112 12.16 14.30 8.71
N VAL A 113 10.83 14.33 8.52
CA VAL A 113 10.07 13.17 8.07
C VAL A 113 10.50 12.76 6.67
N VAL A 114 10.64 13.71 5.73
CA VAL A 114 11.10 13.44 4.36
C VAL A 114 12.52 12.91 4.35
N GLU A 115 13.41 13.50 5.14
CA GLU A 115 14.82 13.06 5.21
C GLU A 115 14.92 11.61 5.69
N ARG A 116 14.23 11.28 6.78
CA ARG A 116 14.34 9.97 7.43
C ARG A 116 13.52 8.89 6.71
N SER A 117 12.24 9.13 6.46
CA SER A 117 11.34 8.12 5.91
C SER A 117 11.25 8.13 4.38
N GLY A 118 11.64 9.20 3.70
CA GLY A 118 11.40 9.40 2.27
C GLY A 118 9.97 9.82 1.92
N LEU A 119 9.11 10.06 2.92
CA LEU A 119 7.69 10.33 2.78
C LEU A 119 7.34 11.71 3.34
N PRO A 120 6.38 12.44 2.74
CA PRO A 120 5.90 13.71 3.29
C PRO A 120 4.99 13.47 4.50
N LEU A 121 4.67 14.55 5.22
CA LEU A 121 3.62 14.54 6.23
C LEU A 121 2.25 14.41 5.56
N ASP A 122 1.65 13.22 5.68
CA ASP A 122 0.31 12.94 5.14
C ASP A 122 -0.44 11.95 6.04
N ALA A 123 -1.76 12.13 6.17
CA ALA A 123 -2.65 11.19 6.86
C ALA A 123 -2.72 9.82 6.17
N TYR A 124 -2.28 9.72 4.93
CA TYR A 124 -2.18 8.49 4.16
C TYR A 124 -1.32 7.43 4.86
N PHE A 125 -0.18 7.81 5.45
CA PHE A 125 0.76 6.88 6.07
C PHE A 125 0.33 6.44 7.47
N SER A 126 0.89 5.31 7.95
CA SER A 126 0.45 4.65 9.19
C SER A 126 0.78 5.44 10.46
N ALA A 127 1.88 6.21 10.47
CA ALA A 127 2.45 6.82 11.67
C ALA A 127 1.42 7.60 12.49
N SER A 128 0.74 8.55 11.85
CA SER A 128 -0.24 9.41 12.53
C SER A 128 -1.46 8.62 13.03
N LYS A 129 -1.87 7.58 12.30
CA LYS A 129 -2.99 6.70 12.68
C LYS A 129 -2.63 5.84 13.88
N LEU A 130 -1.41 5.28 13.92
CA LEU A 130 -0.92 4.51 15.07
C LEU A 130 -0.80 5.39 16.33
N GLY A 131 -0.28 6.62 16.19
CA GLY A 131 -0.27 7.60 17.29
C GLY A 131 -1.68 7.94 17.76
N TRP A 132 -2.61 8.16 16.81
CA TRP A 132 -4.02 8.42 17.12
C TRP A 132 -4.66 7.27 17.90
N ILE A 133 -4.38 6.01 17.57
CA ILE A 133 -4.87 4.83 18.29
C ILE A 133 -4.40 4.88 19.75
N VAL A 134 -3.11 5.14 19.99
CA VAL A 134 -2.53 5.22 21.33
C VAL A 134 -3.16 6.37 22.12
N GLU A 135 -3.34 7.52 21.50
CA GLU A 135 -3.87 8.72 22.13
C GLU A 135 -5.36 8.63 22.45
N HIS A 136 -6.17 8.04 21.56
CA HIS A 136 -7.64 8.17 21.64
C HIS A 136 -8.35 6.90 22.11
N LEU A 137 -7.75 5.70 21.95
CA LEU A 137 -8.43 4.46 22.30
C LEU A 137 -8.08 3.98 23.73
N PRO A 138 -9.04 3.98 24.66
CA PRO A 138 -8.79 3.54 26.05
C PRO A 138 -8.29 2.08 26.13
N ALA A 139 -8.72 1.20 25.22
CA ALA A 139 -8.26 -0.19 25.19
C ALA A 139 -6.77 -0.28 24.87
N ALA A 140 -6.29 0.46 23.86
CA ALA A 140 -4.88 0.53 23.50
C ALA A 140 -4.03 1.10 24.63
N ARG A 141 -4.48 2.19 25.28
CA ARG A 141 -3.78 2.76 26.45
C ARG A 141 -3.68 1.79 27.62
N ARG A 142 -4.73 1.02 27.91
CA ARG A 142 -4.68 -0.01 28.96
C ARG A 142 -3.70 -1.13 28.61
N ALA A 143 -3.70 -1.58 27.36
CA ALA A 143 -2.78 -2.61 26.89
C ALA A 143 -1.32 -2.11 26.92
N LEU A 144 -1.06 -0.85 26.54
CA LEU A 144 0.27 -0.23 26.65
C LEU A 144 0.78 -0.22 28.09
N LYS A 145 -0.03 0.26 29.04
CA LYS A 145 0.33 0.26 30.46
C LYS A 145 0.58 -1.14 31.01
N ALA A 146 -0.04 -2.15 30.45
CA ALA A 146 0.12 -3.56 30.83
C ALA A 146 1.27 -4.27 30.09
N GLY A 147 2.02 -3.58 29.23
CA GLY A 147 3.08 -4.16 28.39
C GLY A 147 2.59 -5.20 27.37
N ARG A 148 1.34 -5.05 26.90
CA ARG A 148 0.70 -6.01 25.98
C ARG A 148 0.21 -5.38 24.69
N LEU A 149 0.46 -4.10 24.46
CA LEU A 149 0.09 -3.46 23.22
C LEU A 149 1.00 -3.92 22.08
N ARG A 150 0.41 -4.34 20.98
CA ARG A 150 1.06 -4.45 19.67
C ARG A 150 0.44 -3.45 18.73
N LEU A 151 1.30 -2.78 17.96
CA LEU A 151 0.95 -1.83 16.91
C LEU A 151 1.57 -2.31 15.61
N GLY A 152 0.88 -2.16 14.49
CA GLY A 152 1.44 -2.54 13.22
C GLY A 152 0.48 -2.35 12.05
N THR A 153 1.01 -2.62 10.89
CA THR A 153 0.28 -2.71 9.63
C THR A 153 -0.50 -4.02 9.54
N SER A 154 -1.37 -4.12 8.53
CA SER A 154 -2.26 -5.28 8.36
C SER A 154 -1.50 -6.60 8.28
N ASP A 155 -0.36 -6.65 7.57
CA ASP A 155 0.49 -7.83 7.46
C ASP A 155 1.02 -8.31 8.80
N ALA A 156 1.49 -7.38 9.66
CA ALA A 156 2.04 -7.71 10.96
C ALA A 156 0.99 -8.42 11.85
N TRP A 157 -0.26 -7.97 11.80
CA TRP A 157 -1.34 -8.64 12.53
C TRP A 157 -1.70 -10.00 11.93
N PHE A 158 -1.77 -10.12 10.59
CA PHE A 158 -2.03 -11.39 9.92
C PHE A 158 -0.92 -12.41 10.20
N LEU A 159 0.35 -12.01 10.15
CA LEU A 159 1.48 -12.87 10.49
C LEU A 159 1.42 -13.33 11.95
N ASP A 160 1.08 -12.42 12.85
CA ASP A 160 0.90 -12.77 14.27
C ASP A 160 -0.25 -13.76 14.47
N ARG A 161 -1.38 -13.57 13.78
CA ARG A 161 -2.56 -14.44 13.94
C ARG A 161 -2.44 -15.78 13.21
N LEU A 162 -1.79 -15.81 12.05
CA LEU A 162 -1.69 -17.01 11.22
C LEU A 162 -0.48 -17.88 11.56
N CYS A 163 0.64 -17.25 11.94
CA CYS A 163 1.92 -17.93 12.15
C CYS A 163 2.50 -17.73 13.56
N GLY A 164 1.90 -16.90 14.42
CA GLY A 164 2.48 -16.53 15.71
C GLY A 164 3.73 -15.64 15.62
N THR A 165 3.97 -15.01 14.46
CA THR A 165 5.18 -14.21 14.19
C THR A 165 4.84 -12.73 14.21
N PHE A 166 5.36 -11.99 15.19
CA PHE A 166 5.20 -10.53 15.24
C PHE A 166 6.28 -9.85 14.41
N ALA A 167 6.07 -9.79 13.11
CA ALA A 167 6.98 -9.18 12.14
C ALA A 167 6.19 -8.47 11.02
N THR A 168 6.87 -7.61 10.30
CA THR A 168 6.42 -6.98 9.05
C THR A 168 7.55 -7.06 8.04
N ASP A 169 7.25 -6.95 6.75
CA ASP A 169 8.30 -6.82 5.76
C ASP A 169 8.75 -5.36 5.58
N VAL A 170 9.97 -5.18 5.06
CA VAL A 170 10.57 -3.87 4.88
C VAL A 170 9.80 -2.99 3.89
N THR A 171 9.09 -3.57 2.91
CA THR A 171 8.29 -2.77 1.97
C THR A 171 7.12 -2.14 2.67
N THR A 172 6.41 -2.89 3.52
CA THR A 172 5.31 -2.41 4.34
C THR A 172 5.79 -1.41 5.40
N ALA A 173 6.91 -1.72 6.08
CA ALA A 173 7.51 -0.81 7.05
C ALA A 173 7.88 0.54 6.41
N SER A 174 8.39 0.54 5.16
CA SER A 174 8.74 1.76 4.42
C SER A 174 7.55 2.68 4.10
N ARG A 175 6.31 2.17 4.23
CA ARG A 175 5.08 2.93 3.99
C ARG A 175 4.46 3.50 5.27
N THR A 176 5.11 3.32 6.40
CA THR A 176 4.57 3.76 7.71
C THR A 176 4.88 5.20 8.07
N ALA A 177 5.92 5.82 7.51
CA ALA A 177 6.57 7.05 7.97
C ALA A 177 7.19 6.92 9.39
N LEU A 178 7.48 5.70 9.85
CA LEU A 178 8.17 5.40 11.12
C LEU A 178 9.53 4.75 10.90
N MET A 179 9.81 4.24 9.70
CA MET A 179 11.06 3.57 9.37
C MET A 179 12.05 4.56 8.76
N ASN A 180 13.31 4.51 9.23
CA ASN A 180 14.41 5.17 8.56
C ASN A 180 14.72 4.41 7.26
N LEU A 181 14.49 5.06 6.13
CA LEU A 181 14.58 4.43 4.82
C LEU A 181 16.00 3.97 4.47
N ALA A 182 17.02 4.70 4.94
CA ALA A 182 18.42 4.37 4.69
C ALA A 182 18.94 3.24 5.58
N GLU A 183 18.39 3.14 6.80
CA GLU A 183 18.84 2.17 7.80
C GLU A 183 17.98 0.88 7.80
N GLY A 184 16.79 0.91 7.20
CA GLY A 184 15.86 -0.22 7.15
C GLY A 184 15.32 -0.64 8.54
N ARG A 185 15.25 0.29 9.50
CA ARG A 185 14.80 0.05 10.88
C ARG A 185 13.88 1.14 11.37
N TRP A 186 13.11 0.87 12.42
CA TRP A 186 12.28 1.87 13.08
C TRP A 186 13.15 3.03 13.58
N ASP A 187 12.71 4.25 13.30
CA ASP A 187 13.42 5.49 13.68
C ASP A 187 12.85 6.03 14.99
N PRO A 188 13.65 6.13 16.08
CA PRO A 188 13.17 6.61 17.36
C PRO A 188 12.64 8.05 17.35
N GLU A 189 13.24 8.93 16.51
CA GLU A 189 12.77 10.32 16.41
C GLU A 189 11.41 10.40 15.71
N LEU A 190 11.22 9.61 14.63
CA LEU A 190 9.92 9.53 13.96
C LEU A 190 8.87 8.91 14.89
N CYS A 191 9.20 7.84 15.58
CA CYS A 191 8.30 7.21 16.54
C CYS A 191 7.88 8.20 17.64
N ALA A 192 8.83 8.95 18.20
CA ALA A 192 8.55 9.98 19.21
C ALA A 192 7.70 11.13 18.65
N LEU A 193 8.01 11.60 17.43
CA LEU A 193 7.27 12.67 16.76
C LEU A 193 5.79 12.34 16.60
N PHE A 194 5.47 11.09 16.23
CA PHE A 194 4.09 10.64 16.03
C PHE A 194 3.45 10.04 17.29
N GLY A 195 4.17 9.97 18.44
CA GLY A 195 3.66 9.40 19.67
C GLY A 195 3.44 7.89 19.63
N VAL A 196 4.25 7.17 18.85
CA VAL A 196 4.20 5.72 18.69
C VAL A 196 5.28 5.07 19.54
N PRO A 197 4.94 4.24 20.55
CA PRO A 197 5.92 3.50 21.33
C PRO A 197 6.66 2.48 20.45
N ILE A 198 7.96 2.66 20.27
CA ILE A 198 8.78 1.85 19.35
C ILE A 198 8.81 0.37 19.76
N GLU A 199 8.75 0.09 21.04
CA GLU A 199 8.71 -1.27 21.60
C GLU A 199 7.41 -2.04 21.28
N CYS A 200 6.37 -1.33 20.80
CA CYS A 200 5.12 -1.92 20.38
C CYS A 200 5.08 -2.28 18.89
N LEU A 201 6.14 -1.95 18.14
CA LEU A 201 6.23 -2.21 16.70
C LEU A 201 6.84 -3.59 16.41
N PRO A 202 6.47 -4.22 15.27
CA PRO A 202 6.97 -5.54 14.88
C PRO A 202 8.44 -5.52 14.45
N GLU A 203 9.07 -6.68 14.43
CA GLU A 203 10.38 -6.86 13.78
C GLU A 203 10.25 -6.60 12.27
N ILE A 204 11.17 -5.82 11.69
CA ILE A 204 11.26 -5.62 10.24
C ILE A 204 12.11 -6.75 9.65
N ARG A 205 11.60 -7.43 8.62
CA ARG A 205 12.27 -8.53 7.91
C ARG A 205 12.40 -8.23 6.42
N ASP A 206 13.27 -8.98 5.77
CA ASP A 206 13.35 -9.02 4.30
C ASP A 206 11.99 -9.40 3.69
N THR A 207 11.75 -8.97 2.46
CA THR A 207 10.51 -9.29 1.72
C THR A 207 10.36 -10.79 1.45
N VAL A 208 11.49 -11.48 1.27
CA VAL A 208 11.56 -12.94 1.10
C VAL A 208 12.36 -13.53 2.25
N GLY A 209 11.77 -14.51 2.94
CA GLY A 209 12.38 -15.14 4.10
C GLY A 209 11.39 -16.02 4.84
N HIS A 210 11.72 -16.38 6.05
CA HIS A 210 10.86 -17.21 6.89
C HIS A 210 10.00 -16.34 7.80
N PHE A 211 8.70 -16.27 7.52
CA PHE A 211 7.72 -15.55 8.35
C PHE A 211 6.91 -16.45 9.30
N GLY A 212 7.16 -17.75 9.28
CA GLY A 212 6.47 -18.73 10.08
C GLY A 212 5.87 -19.86 9.23
N VAL A 213 5.01 -20.66 9.86
CA VAL A 213 4.39 -21.84 9.25
C VAL A 213 2.89 -21.80 9.53
N ILE A 214 2.08 -22.02 8.50
CA ILE A 214 0.62 -22.17 8.62
C ILE A 214 0.29 -23.65 8.41
N GLY A 215 -0.12 -24.33 9.48
CA GLY A 215 -0.19 -25.81 9.46
C GLY A 215 1.19 -26.41 9.23
N ASN A 216 1.43 -27.00 8.05
CA ASN A 216 2.72 -27.53 7.64
C ASN A 216 3.36 -26.77 6.47
N THR A 217 2.78 -25.64 6.07
CA THR A 217 3.24 -24.90 4.90
C THR A 217 3.95 -23.61 5.33
N PRO A 218 5.21 -23.39 4.91
CA PRO A 218 5.95 -22.19 5.27
C PRO A 218 5.38 -20.96 4.56
N LEU A 219 5.29 -19.83 5.28
CA LEU A 219 5.06 -18.49 4.73
C LEU A 219 6.44 -17.88 4.45
N THR A 220 6.75 -17.68 3.16
CA THR A 220 8.10 -17.37 2.68
C THR A 220 8.24 -15.97 2.11
N ALA A 221 7.17 -15.22 2.00
CA ALA A 221 7.21 -13.82 1.54
C ALA A 221 6.05 -13.02 2.13
N SER A 222 6.34 -11.77 2.49
CA SER A 222 5.37 -10.72 2.79
C SER A 222 5.75 -9.46 2.05
N VAL A 223 4.78 -8.71 1.49
CA VAL A 223 5.06 -7.56 0.62
C VAL A 223 3.83 -6.69 0.45
N VAL A 224 4.02 -5.38 0.26
CA VAL A 224 2.92 -4.49 -0.16
C VAL A 224 2.45 -4.86 -1.57
N ASP A 225 1.15 -4.82 -1.82
CA ASP A 225 0.51 -5.20 -3.09
C ASP A 225 1.06 -4.45 -4.31
N GLN A 226 1.38 -3.16 -4.16
CA GLN A 226 1.95 -2.33 -5.22
C GLN A 226 3.37 -2.79 -5.60
N GLN A 227 4.20 -3.12 -4.63
CA GLN A 227 5.54 -3.65 -4.82
C GLN A 227 5.50 -5.09 -5.36
N ALA A 228 4.59 -5.91 -4.87
CA ALA A 228 4.31 -7.24 -5.43
C ALA A 228 3.97 -7.15 -6.92
N SER A 229 3.12 -6.20 -7.29
CA SER A 229 2.74 -5.95 -8.67
C SER A 229 3.92 -5.48 -9.51
N LEU A 230 4.78 -4.59 -8.99
CA LEU A 230 5.99 -4.12 -9.67
C LEU A 230 6.92 -5.30 -10.01
N TYR A 231 7.19 -6.16 -9.04
CA TYR A 231 7.98 -7.37 -9.22
C TYR A 231 7.32 -8.34 -10.19
N GLY A 232 6.02 -8.57 -10.07
CA GLY A 232 5.24 -9.48 -10.91
C GLY A 232 5.16 -9.06 -12.39
N HIS A 233 5.28 -7.75 -12.68
CA HIS A 233 5.37 -7.25 -14.06
C HIS A 233 6.78 -7.37 -14.69
N GLY A 234 7.73 -7.99 -13.97
CA GLY A 234 9.08 -8.19 -14.48
C GLY A 234 9.99 -6.98 -14.37
N CYS A 235 9.61 -5.95 -13.63
CA CYS A 235 10.50 -4.82 -13.34
C CYS A 235 11.68 -5.30 -12.50
N ARG A 236 12.93 -5.11 -12.97
CA ARG A 236 14.16 -5.60 -12.33
C ARG A 236 15.30 -4.61 -12.40
N GLN A 237 15.28 -3.69 -13.34
CA GLN A 237 16.35 -2.75 -13.60
C GLN A 237 15.95 -1.33 -13.19
N PRO A 238 16.89 -0.48 -12.77
CA PRO A 238 16.62 0.95 -12.57
C PRO A 238 15.97 1.55 -13.83
N GLY A 239 14.88 2.30 -13.64
CA GLY A 239 14.08 2.87 -14.72
C GLY A 239 12.89 2.01 -15.17
N ASP A 240 12.86 0.71 -14.83
CA ASP A 240 11.64 -0.08 -15.04
C ASP A 240 10.51 0.49 -14.20
N ALA A 241 9.32 0.57 -14.79
CA ALA A 241 8.16 1.17 -14.15
C ALA A 241 6.88 0.38 -14.44
N LYS A 242 5.94 0.46 -13.51
CA LYS A 242 4.56 0.00 -13.71
C LYS A 242 3.58 1.09 -13.30
N ILE A 243 2.42 1.10 -13.94
CA ILE A 243 1.29 1.94 -13.54
C ILE A 243 0.10 1.03 -13.27
N THR A 244 -0.52 1.18 -12.11
CA THR A 244 -1.77 0.51 -11.76
C THR A 244 -2.90 1.50 -11.92
N PHE A 245 -3.89 1.17 -12.74
CA PHE A 245 -5.14 1.91 -12.87
C PHE A 245 -6.26 1.15 -12.13
N GLY A 246 -6.83 1.79 -11.14
CA GLY A 246 -7.99 1.33 -10.38
C GLY A 246 -8.81 2.54 -9.97
N THR A 247 -9.33 2.58 -8.75
CA THR A 247 -9.96 3.79 -8.18
C THR A 247 -8.97 4.97 -8.22
N GLY A 248 -7.71 4.72 -7.85
CA GLY A 248 -6.58 5.61 -8.08
C GLY A 248 -5.70 5.14 -9.24
N ALA A 249 -4.73 5.95 -9.64
CA ALA A 249 -3.63 5.59 -10.53
C ALA A 249 -2.31 5.73 -9.75
N PHE A 250 -1.55 4.62 -9.66
CA PHE A 250 -0.30 4.56 -8.91
C PHE A 250 0.83 4.10 -9.82
N ALA A 251 1.86 4.92 -9.92
CA ALA A 251 3.05 4.64 -10.71
C ALA A 251 4.24 4.36 -9.78
N LEU A 252 4.89 3.21 -9.96
CA LEU A 252 6.15 2.90 -9.29
C LEU A 252 7.25 2.71 -10.34
N THR A 253 8.43 3.30 -10.06
CA THR A 253 9.63 3.11 -10.88
C THR A 253 10.82 2.74 -10.01
N LEU A 254 11.61 1.77 -10.47
CA LEU A 254 12.79 1.33 -9.74
C LEU A 254 13.91 2.38 -9.83
N SER A 255 14.54 2.68 -8.70
CA SER A 255 15.75 3.50 -8.61
C SER A 255 17.02 2.65 -8.32
N GLY A 256 16.86 1.34 -8.14
CA GLY A 256 17.94 0.40 -7.84
C GLY A 256 18.44 0.54 -6.41
N GLU A 257 19.77 0.63 -6.24
CA GLU A 257 20.41 0.75 -4.91
C GLU A 257 20.39 2.19 -4.36
N ARG A 258 19.81 3.14 -5.08
CA ARG A 258 19.84 4.56 -4.73
C ARG A 258 18.51 5.03 -4.17
N ILE A 259 18.56 5.67 -3.01
CA ILE A 259 17.41 6.41 -2.49
C ILE A 259 17.35 7.75 -3.23
N ILE A 260 16.29 7.95 -4.02
CA ILE A 260 16.05 9.22 -4.71
C ILE A 260 14.92 9.93 -3.97
N ARG A 261 15.21 11.11 -3.44
CA ARG A 261 14.24 11.99 -2.79
C ARG A 261 14.03 13.20 -3.70
N SER A 262 12.82 13.39 -4.17
CA SER A 262 12.43 14.48 -5.07
C SER A 262 11.13 15.13 -4.57
N PRO A 263 11.15 15.77 -3.40
CA PRO A 263 9.93 16.36 -2.82
C PRO A 263 9.32 17.43 -3.73
N GLU A 264 10.12 18.09 -4.55
CA GLU A 264 9.67 19.08 -5.53
C GLU A 264 8.82 18.48 -6.66
N THR A 265 8.96 17.20 -6.93
CA THR A 265 8.17 16.49 -7.95
C THR A 265 6.94 15.80 -7.37
N GLY A 266 6.82 15.74 -6.04
CA GLY A 266 5.78 14.98 -5.34
C GLY A 266 5.97 13.46 -5.40
N LEU A 267 7.12 12.97 -5.88
CA LEU A 267 7.45 11.55 -5.87
C LEU A 267 8.00 11.14 -4.51
N LEU A 268 7.58 9.96 -4.05
CA LEU A 268 7.87 9.39 -2.74
C LEU A 268 8.97 8.34 -2.88
N ALA A 269 10.00 8.41 -2.02
CA ALA A 269 10.99 7.34 -1.95
C ALA A 269 10.47 6.18 -1.10
N THR A 270 10.64 4.94 -1.57
CA THR A 270 10.18 3.73 -0.88
C THR A 270 11.12 2.55 -1.18
N ILE A 271 10.95 1.44 -0.47
CA ILE A 271 11.62 0.17 -0.80
C ILE A 271 10.69 -0.64 -1.71
N ALA A 272 11.24 -1.09 -2.84
CA ALA A 272 10.56 -1.99 -3.75
C ALA A 272 10.54 -3.43 -3.22
N TRP A 273 11.67 -3.91 -2.70
CA TRP A 273 11.86 -5.18 -2.00
C TRP A 273 13.23 -5.21 -1.34
N GLN A 274 13.43 -6.14 -0.41
CA GLN A 274 14.73 -6.52 0.12
C GLN A 274 14.84 -8.05 0.11
N ILE A 275 15.89 -8.57 -0.49
CA ILE A 275 16.17 -10.00 -0.62
C ILE A 275 17.63 -10.23 -0.24
N ASP A 276 17.90 -11.18 0.66
CA ASP A 276 19.23 -11.48 1.19
C ASP A 276 19.95 -10.22 1.73
N GLY A 277 19.21 -9.36 2.45
CA GLY A 277 19.71 -8.12 3.04
C GLY A 277 20.02 -7.00 2.02
N LYS A 278 19.69 -7.17 0.74
CA LYS A 278 19.94 -6.22 -0.32
C LYS A 278 18.68 -5.44 -0.68
N PRO A 279 18.55 -4.17 -0.28
CA PRO A 279 17.40 -3.37 -0.62
C PRO A 279 17.44 -2.90 -2.07
N VAL A 280 16.29 -2.90 -2.71
CA VAL A 280 16.04 -2.22 -3.99
C VAL A 280 15.02 -1.13 -3.74
N TYR A 281 15.39 0.10 -4.11
CA TYR A 281 14.53 1.26 -3.90
C TYR A 281 13.67 1.58 -5.12
N ALA A 282 12.58 2.29 -4.88
CA ALA A 282 11.69 2.78 -5.91
C ALA A 282 11.21 4.20 -5.58
N MET A 283 10.72 4.87 -6.60
CA MET A 283 9.90 6.08 -6.46
C MET A 283 8.45 5.75 -6.74
N ASP A 284 7.55 6.27 -5.91
CA ASP A 284 6.11 6.11 -5.99
C ASP A 284 5.45 7.46 -6.26
N GLY A 285 4.46 7.48 -7.13
CA GLY A 285 3.62 8.63 -7.39
C GLY A 285 2.19 8.19 -7.63
N GLY A 286 1.22 8.90 -7.04
CA GLY A 286 -0.17 8.48 -7.09
C GLY A 286 -1.16 9.62 -7.31
N VAL A 287 -2.27 9.28 -7.96
CA VAL A 287 -3.49 10.08 -8.04
C VAL A 287 -4.60 9.24 -7.43
N TYR A 288 -5.17 9.69 -6.30
CA TYR A 288 -6.09 8.89 -5.50
C TYR A 288 -7.46 8.65 -6.15
N ASP A 289 -7.95 9.58 -6.97
CA ASP A 289 -9.31 9.58 -7.54
C ASP A 289 -9.32 9.48 -9.08
N ALA A 290 -8.44 8.67 -9.66
CA ALA A 290 -8.33 8.58 -11.12
C ALA A 290 -9.59 8.02 -11.79
N SER A 291 -10.15 6.90 -11.30
CA SER A 291 -11.38 6.32 -11.87
C SER A 291 -12.62 7.07 -11.44
N ALA A 292 -12.67 7.57 -10.20
CA ALA A 292 -13.77 8.39 -9.72
C ALA A 292 -13.94 9.66 -10.58
N ALA A 293 -12.83 10.27 -11.00
CA ALA A 293 -12.87 11.40 -11.93
C ALA A 293 -13.43 11.02 -13.33
N VAL A 294 -13.28 9.77 -13.76
CA VAL A 294 -13.85 9.27 -15.03
C VAL A 294 -15.33 8.90 -14.87
N GLU A 295 -15.73 8.37 -13.73
CA GLU A 295 -17.11 8.00 -13.44
C GLU A 295 -18.01 9.21 -13.13
N TRP A 296 -17.44 10.28 -12.57
CA TRP A 296 -18.16 11.48 -12.15
C TRP A 296 -18.99 12.15 -13.27
N PRO A 297 -18.54 12.27 -14.53
CA PRO A 297 -19.37 12.77 -15.62
C PRO A 297 -20.60 11.90 -15.89
N GLY A 298 -20.54 10.59 -15.60
CA GLY A 298 -21.67 9.68 -15.71
C GLY A 298 -22.78 9.95 -14.69
N VAL A 299 -22.41 10.40 -13.48
CA VAL A 299 -23.34 10.73 -12.40
C VAL A 299 -24.02 12.09 -12.64
N LEU A 300 -23.35 13.02 -13.32
CA LEU A 300 -23.85 14.38 -13.60
C LEU A 300 -24.73 14.49 -14.86
N ALA A 301 -25.37 13.40 -15.31
CA ALA A 301 -26.28 13.39 -16.48
C ALA A 301 -25.69 13.92 -17.81
N CYS A 302 -24.39 14.13 -17.90
CA CYS A 302 -23.70 14.26 -19.19
C CYS A 302 -23.53 12.92 -19.90
N SER A 303 -24.17 11.87 -19.38
CA SER A 303 -24.01 10.45 -19.73
C SER A 303 -24.74 10.02 -21.02
N ALA A 304 -25.38 10.91 -21.75
CA ALA A 304 -25.95 10.51 -23.06
C ALA A 304 -24.88 10.11 -24.09
N THR A 305 -23.61 10.48 -23.87
CA THR A 305 -22.50 10.23 -24.80
C THR A 305 -21.54 9.12 -24.35
N SER A 306 -21.56 8.69 -23.08
CA SER A 306 -20.60 7.69 -22.60
C SER A 306 -20.90 6.25 -23.06
N ARG A 307 -22.10 5.96 -23.55
CA ARG A 307 -22.44 4.66 -24.13
C ARG A 307 -21.86 4.43 -25.54
N ASN A 308 -21.33 5.47 -26.17
CA ASN A 308 -20.79 5.42 -27.52
C ASN A 308 -19.28 5.75 -27.57
N TRP A 309 -18.51 5.42 -26.53
CA TRP A 309 -17.07 5.44 -26.68
C TRP A 309 -16.69 4.35 -27.67
N PRO A 310 -16.18 4.71 -28.89
CA PRO A 310 -15.83 3.69 -29.87
C PRO A 310 -14.72 2.82 -29.28
N ALA A 311 -14.93 1.50 -29.32
CA ALA A 311 -13.85 0.55 -29.11
C ALA A 311 -12.69 0.98 -30.02
N SER A 312 -11.50 1.15 -29.44
CA SER A 312 -10.31 1.69 -30.10
C SER A 312 -9.97 0.88 -31.34
N THR A 313 -10.52 1.28 -32.46
CA THR A 313 -9.98 0.94 -33.80
C THR A 313 -8.77 1.84 -34.01
N GLY A 314 -7.58 1.26 -33.98
CA GLY A 314 -6.25 1.84 -33.98
C GLY A 314 -5.94 2.95 -35.01
N ARG A 315 -6.60 4.09 -34.89
CA ARG A 315 -6.16 5.35 -35.55
C ARG A 315 -6.16 6.46 -34.51
N ARG A 316 -4.96 6.96 -34.20
CA ARG A 316 -4.77 8.17 -33.41
C ARG A 316 -5.45 9.36 -34.11
N PRO A 317 -6.27 10.16 -33.41
CA PRO A 317 -6.63 11.49 -33.93
C PRO A 317 -5.40 12.38 -33.88
N SER A 318 -5.09 13.02 -34.99
CA SER A 318 -4.12 14.12 -35.06
C SER A 318 -4.62 15.26 -34.17
N THR A 319 -3.73 15.78 -33.35
CA THR A 319 -3.71 17.11 -32.68
C THR A 319 -4.98 17.95 -32.82
N ALA A 320 -5.98 17.64 -32.00
CA ALA A 320 -7.02 18.60 -31.66
C ALA A 320 -6.80 19.01 -30.19
N ALA A 321 -6.59 20.32 -29.99
CA ALA A 321 -6.44 20.90 -28.67
C ALA A 321 -7.64 20.58 -27.80
N TRP A 322 -7.38 20.01 -26.62
CA TRP A 322 -8.39 19.89 -25.56
C TRP A 322 -8.81 21.27 -25.11
N PRO A 323 -10.11 21.55 -24.98
CA PRO A 323 -10.53 22.77 -24.37
C PRO A 323 -10.05 22.78 -22.93
N SER A 324 -9.40 23.87 -22.52
CA SER A 324 -8.91 24.08 -21.16
C SER A 324 -10.05 23.88 -20.17
N SER A 325 -10.04 22.76 -19.46
CA SER A 325 -10.94 22.51 -18.34
C SER A 325 -10.64 23.51 -17.23
N ARG A 326 -11.67 24.23 -16.79
CA ARG A 326 -11.59 25.03 -15.57
C ARG A 326 -11.23 24.11 -14.39
N PRO A 327 -10.40 24.58 -13.44
CA PRO A 327 -10.04 23.77 -12.29
C PRO A 327 -11.30 23.41 -11.48
N CYS A 328 -11.44 22.14 -11.08
CA CYS A 328 -12.42 21.70 -10.11
C CYS A 328 -12.23 22.52 -8.84
N ARG A 329 -13.26 23.23 -8.42
CA ARG A 329 -13.29 23.91 -7.13
C ARG A 329 -13.51 22.86 -6.05
N ASP A 330 -12.54 22.75 -5.15
CA ASP A 330 -12.73 22.10 -3.86
C ASP A 330 -13.88 22.75 -3.11
N SER A 331 -14.89 21.99 -2.75
CA SER A 331 -16.05 22.46 -2.00
C SER A 331 -15.77 22.71 -0.51
N HIS A 332 -14.50 22.68 -0.07
CA HIS A 332 -14.11 22.94 1.31
C HIS A 332 -12.79 23.74 1.45
N ALA A 333 -12.66 24.85 0.75
CA ALA A 333 -11.62 25.82 1.10
C ALA A 333 -12.25 27.21 1.23
N ARG A 334 -12.56 27.60 2.44
CA ARG A 334 -12.64 29.02 2.80
C ARG A 334 -11.31 29.43 3.42
N THR A 335 -10.74 30.47 2.82
CA THR A 335 -9.67 31.37 3.29
C THR A 335 -8.23 30.94 3.01
N GLY A 336 -7.54 31.76 2.20
CA GLY A 336 -6.10 32.04 2.27
C GLY A 336 -5.28 31.60 1.04
N THR A 337 -5.15 32.53 0.12
CA THR A 337 -4.05 32.81 -0.85
C THR A 337 -2.88 31.82 -0.89
N ALA A 338 -2.88 30.90 -1.87
CA ALA A 338 -1.68 30.37 -2.51
C ALA A 338 -2.02 30.00 -3.97
N ALA A 339 -1.19 30.44 -4.90
CA ALA A 339 -1.36 30.20 -6.32
C ALA A 339 -1.18 28.72 -6.68
N PRO A 340 -1.95 28.18 -7.64
CA PRO A 340 -1.81 26.77 -8.02
C PRO A 340 -0.52 26.55 -8.82
N ALA A 341 0.29 25.59 -8.38
CA ALA A 341 1.43 25.09 -9.13
C ALA A 341 0.95 24.42 -10.43
N ARG A 342 1.47 24.87 -11.57
CA ARG A 342 1.23 24.25 -12.87
C ARG A 342 2.09 22.99 -12.96
N CYS A 343 1.49 21.80 -12.89
CA CYS A 343 2.12 20.57 -13.36
C CYS A 343 1.98 20.49 -14.87
N GLY A 344 3.00 20.89 -15.60
CA GLY A 344 3.15 20.62 -17.03
C GLY A 344 3.99 19.36 -17.22
N TRP A 345 3.41 18.32 -17.81
CA TRP A 345 4.14 17.14 -18.25
C TRP A 345 4.33 17.22 -19.75
N GLU A 346 5.56 17.45 -20.20
CA GLU A 346 5.94 17.20 -21.61
C GLU A 346 6.47 15.76 -21.71
N TRP A 347 5.73 14.95 -22.44
CA TRP A 347 6.09 13.56 -22.74
C TRP A 347 6.78 13.48 -24.09
N THR A 348 8.09 13.15 -24.12
CA THR A 348 8.80 12.79 -25.35
C THR A 348 8.81 11.27 -25.48
N PRO A 349 8.27 10.69 -26.57
CA PRO A 349 8.25 9.24 -26.73
C PRO A 349 9.61 8.71 -27.18
N ALA A 350 10.13 7.71 -26.45
CA ALA A 350 11.23 6.87 -26.91
C ALA A 350 10.74 5.85 -27.98
N PRO A 351 11.62 5.38 -28.89
CA PRO A 351 11.21 4.54 -30.02
C PRO A 351 10.71 3.16 -29.57
N ALA A 352 9.64 2.70 -30.23
CA ALA A 352 8.88 1.52 -29.93
C ALA A 352 9.70 0.23 -30.06
N ALA A 353 9.87 -0.50 -28.93
CA ALA A 353 10.15 -1.92 -28.95
C ALA A 353 8.83 -2.71 -29.08
N ARG A 354 8.76 -3.61 -30.05
CA ARG A 354 7.60 -4.49 -30.25
C ARG A 354 7.55 -5.53 -29.12
N THR A 355 6.52 -5.46 -28.30
CA THR A 355 6.19 -6.54 -27.38
C THR A 355 4.76 -7.00 -27.60
N SER A 356 4.63 -8.31 -27.85
CA SER A 356 3.36 -9.04 -27.95
C SER A 356 2.63 -8.98 -26.61
N ALA A 357 1.45 -8.38 -26.60
CA ALA A 357 0.59 -8.34 -25.42
C ALA A 357 0.06 -9.75 -25.12
N ARG A 358 0.44 -10.32 -23.98
CA ARG A 358 -0.28 -11.41 -23.34
C ARG A 358 -1.21 -10.85 -22.25
N PRO A 359 -2.39 -11.42 -22.01
CA PRO A 359 -3.28 -10.97 -20.94
C PRO A 359 -2.60 -11.16 -19.58
N CYS A 360 -2.50 -10.08 -18.81
CA CYS A 360 -1.81 -10.05 -17.54
C CYS A 360 -2.74 -10.55 -16.43
N SER A 361 -2.54 -11.81 -16.00
CA SER A 361 -2.98 -12.26 -14.68
C SER A 361 -1.95 -11.83 -13.65
N LYS A 362 -2.40 -11.28 -12.50
CA LYS A 362 -1.53 -10.94 -11.36
C LYS A 362 -0.93 -12.23 -10.78
N ALA A 363 0.12 -12.74 -11.38
CA ALA A 363 0.82 -13.91 -10.86
C ALA A 363 2.13 -13.50 -10.19
N TRP A 364 2.20 -13.72 -8.90
CA TRP A 364 3.41 -13.58 -8.11
C TRP A 364 4.10 -14.94 -8.05
N CYS A 365 5.18 -15.12 -8.79
CA CYS A 365 6.03 -16.29 -8.62
C CYS A 365 7.14 -15.93 -7.64
N CYS A 366 7.06 -16.44 -6.40
CA CYS A 366 8.20 -16.42 -5.49
C CYS A 366 9.31 -17.32 -6.08
N ALA A 367 10.44 -16.72 -6.42
CA ALA A 367 11.64 -17.49 -6.72
C ALA A 367 12.12 -18.19 -5.43
N ALA A 368 12.07 -19.50 -5.39
CA ALA A 368 12.76 -20.27 -4.35
C ALA A 368 14.27 -20.22 -4.64
N PRO A 369 15.15 -20.04 -3.64
CA PRO A 369 16.58 -20.20 -3.83
C PRO A 369 16.90 -21.67 -4.19
N ARG A 370 17.87 -21.83 -5.08
CA ARG A 370 18.45 -23.15 -5.39
C ARG A 370 19.33 -23.61 -4.23
#